data_243fa2147f1acb45a80559f9c70e71b4
#
_entry.id   243fa2147f1acb45a80559f9c70e71b4
#
_cell.length_a   1.000
_cell.length_b   1.000
_cell.length_c   1.000
_cell.angle_alpha   90.00
_cell.angle_beta   90.00
_cell.angle_gamma   90.00
#
_symmetry.space_group_name_H-M   'P 1'
#
loop_
_entity.id
_entity.type
_entity.pdbx_description
1 polymer ?
#
loop_
_entity_poly.entity_id
_entity_poly.type
_entity_poly.pdbx_seq_one_letter_code
_entity_poly.pdbx_strand_id
1 'polypeptide(L)'
;MSSTDVAIFEGKKASYPIIPVRSAIGLVSEAHAMSGLKKGERVVLSPYVLDDPFYKKKGALVPDVKVMGLDMDGFLCDFISMPPENVYPLPEGIKDNDAIFTEQIALAVKSLGALETERGDYVAILGANTLGIIAAELCIYYQLVPIVIDVDETKLSLAENHGIYYTINPSKADVRQRIIEITGGKLAEFTLYEPRSNMLPNYIPSITQEGGTVAVIGYNYFLSNLQLNLGDVLEKQLNVTAVKNGYGEFNTAINLLANKVINTEGFIDSVIKFDDIDRELPRISEDKYAYGKVVVDCM
;
A
#
# COMPACT_ATOMS: atom_id res chain seq x y z
N MET A 1 -6.76 -8.72 -7.02
CA MET A 1 -5.93 -8.14 -8.09
C MET A 1 -5.81 -6.63 -7.87
N SER A 2 -4.73 -6.03 -8.34
CA SER A 2 -4.39 -4.61 -8.17
C SER A 2 -3.80 -4.04 -9.47
N SER A 3 -3.52 -2.75 -9.50
CA SER A 3 -2.86 -2.10 -10.65
C SER A 3 -1.52 -2.75 -11.06
N THR A 4 -0.85 -3.44 -10.13
CA THR A 4 0.37 -4.21 -10.45
C THR A 4 0.07 -5.43 -11.31
N ASP A 5 -1.02 -6.13 -11.02
CA ASP A 5 -1.43 -7.33 -11.79
C ASP A 5 -1.85 -6.91 -13.20
N VAL A 6 -2.50 -5.76 -13.33
CA VAL A 6 -2.80 -5.14 -14.64
C VAL A 6 -1.52 -4.81 -15.41
N ALA A 7 -0.50 -4.26 -14.75
CA ALA A 7 0.79 -3.96 -15.40
C ALA A 7 1.50 -5.24 -15.89
N ILE A 8 1.39 -6.33 -15.14
CA ILE A 8 1.90 -7.65 -15.56
C ILE A 8 1.13 -8.12 -16.80
N PHE A 9 -0.19 -8.06 -16.79
CA PHE A 9 -1.03 -8.42 -17.93
C PHE A 9 -0.69 -7.61 -19.19
N GLU A 10 -0.43 -6.31 -19.05
CA GLU A 10 0.02 -5.43 -20.13
C GLU A 10 1.47 -5.67 -20.60
N GLY A 11 2.18 -6.63 -20.02
CA GLY A 11 3.56 -6.95 -20.40
C GLY A 11 4.61 -5.96 -19.91
N LYS A 12 4.28 -5.10 -18.92
CA LYS A 12 5.18 -4.03 -18.47
C LYS A 12 6.32 -4.50 -17.57
N LYS A 13 6.11 -5.57 -16.82
CA LYS A 13 7.15 -6.20 -16.00
C LYS A 13 6.70 -7.58 -15.52
N ALA A 14 7.46 -8.63 -15.85
CA ALA A 14 7.59 -9.88 -15.10
C ALA A 14 8.57 -10.82 -15.80
N SER A 15 9.02 -11.86 -15.11
CA SER A 15 9.65 -13.02 -15.74
C SER A 15 8.54 -13.95 -16.18
N TYR A 16 8.16 -13.90 -17.45
CA TYR A 16 7.09 -14.76 -17.99
C TYR A 16 7.57 -16.18 -18.29
N PRO A 17 6.76 -17.23 -18.12
CA PRO A 17 5.39 -17.16 -17.56
C PRO A 17 5.41 -16.96 -16.04
N ILE A 18 4.36 -16.29 -15.48
CA ILE A 18 4.22 -16.04 -14.06
C ILE A 18 2.74 -16.09 -13.64
N ILE A 19 2.47 -16.69 -12.49
CA ILE A 19 1.17 -16.58 -11.81
C ILE A 19 1.14 -15.24 -11.09
N PRO A 20 0.20 -14.32 -11.39
CA PRO A 20 0.13 -13.01 -10.73
C PRO A 20 -0.51 -13.10 -9.34
N VAL A 21 -0.82 -11.94 -8.75
CA VAL A 21 -1.49 -11.70 -7.47
C VAL A 21 -0.59 -11.90 -6.25
N ARG A 22 -0.54 -10.83 -5.42
CA ARG A 22 0.32 -10.74 -4.23
C ARG A 22 -0.43 -10.77 -2.91
N SER A 23 -1.75 -10.69 -2.93
CA SER A 23 -2.57 -10.69 -1.72
C SER A 23 -3.54 -11.85 -1.81
N ALA A 24 -3.52 -12.75 -0.84
CA ALA A 24 -4.46 -13.86 -0.80
C ALA A 24 -4.82 -14.24 0.65
N ILE A 25 -6.02 -14.77 0.76
CA ILE A 25 -6.53 -15.44 1.93
C ILE A 25 -6.81 -16.88 1.54
N GLY A 26 -6.50 -17.81 2.41
CA GLY A 26 -6.71 -19.21 2.16
C GLY A 26 -7.05 -20.02 3.39
N LEU A 27 -7.26 -21.29 3.17
CA LEU A 27 -7.41 -22.30 4.22
C LEU A 27 -6.20 -23.25 4.20
N VAL A 28 -5.65 -23.51 5.35
CA VAL A 28 -4.58 -24.49 5.48
C VAL A 28 -5.11 -25.88 5.11
N SER A 29 -4.66 -26.44 4.00
CA SER A 29 -5.02 -27.80 3.57
C SER A 29 -4.19 -28.86 4.30
N GLU A 30 -2.87 -28.61 4.36
CA GLU A 30 -1.90 -29.44 5.05
C GLU A 30 -0.84 -28.54 5.68
N ALA A 31 -0.31 -28.92 6.85
CA ALA A 31 0.76 -28.20 7.51
C ALA A 31 1.74 -29.16 8.19
N HIS A 32 3.03 -28.79 8.17
CA HIS A 32 4.03 -29.51 8.92
C HIS A 32 3.77 -29.41 10.43
N ALA A 33 3.94 -30.49 11.19
CA ALA A 33 3.61 -30.54 12.62
C ALA A 33 4.29 -29.44 13.47
N MET A 34 5.47 -28.97 13.05
CA MET A 34 6.20 -27.91 13.77
C MET A 34 5.84 -26.49 13.33
N SER A 35 4.93 -26.30 12.37
CA SER A 35 4.53 -24.95 11.88
C SER A 35 3.63 -24.19 12.85
N GLY A 36 2.95 -24.91 13.76
CA GLY A 36 1.91 -24.36 14.61
C GLY A 36 0.55 -24.14 13.93
N LEU A 37 0.48 -24.33 12.61
CA LEU A 37 -0.74 -24.17 11.81
C LEU A 37 -1.61 -25.41 11.88
N LYS A 38 -2.93 -25.21 11.78
CA LYS A 38 -3.92 -26.32 11.82
C LYS A 38 -4.67 -26.41 10.49
N LYS A 39 -4.96 -27.65 10.06
CA LYS A 39 -5.80 -27.88 8.89
C LYS A 39 -7.16 -27.18 9.06
N GLY A 40 -7.61 -26.48 8.03
CA GLY A 40 -8.84 -25.67 8.02
C GLY A 40 -8.70 -24.29 8.64
N GLU A 41 -7.52 -23.92 9.16
CA GLU A 41 -7.28 -22.60 9.71
C GLU A 41 -7.26 -21.55 8.60
N ARG A 42 -7.96 -20.42 8.84
CA ARG A 42 -7.97 -19.28 7.93
C ARG A 42 -6.68 -18.50 8.08
N VAL A 43 -6.07 -18.17 6.96
CA VAL A 43 -4.77 -17.50 6.91
C VAL A 43 -4.73 -16.40 5.86
N VAL A 44 -3.95 -15.35 6.11
CA VAL A 44 -3.49 -14.43 5.08
C VAL A 44 -2.05 -14.76 4.72
N LEU A 45 -1.72 -14.64 3.44
CA LEU A 45 -0.43 -15.01 2.89
C LEU A 45 0.44 -13.76 2.64
N SER A 46 1.68 -13.80 3.14
CA SER A 46 2.67 -12.76 2.83
C SER A 46 3.40 -13.11 1.54
N PRO A 47 3.46 -12.20 0.56
CA PRO A 47 4.17 -12.44 -0.69
C PRO A 47 5.69 -12.28 -0.58
N TYR A 48 6.23 -11.93 0.59
CA TYR A 48 7.61 -11.51 0.78
C TYR A 48 8.51 -12.66 1.19
N VAL A 49 9.28 -13.21 0.26
CA VAL A 49 10.18 -14.35 0.49
C VAL A 49 11.62 -13.85 0.60
N LEU A 50 12.30 -14.24 1.67
CA LEU A 50 13.72 -13.99 1.87
C LEU A 50 14.56 -15.13 1.32
N ASP A 51 15.46 -14.82 0.38
CA ASP A 51 16.41 -15.82 -0.15
C ASP A 51 17.54 -16.16 0.84
N ASP A 52 17.93 -15.22 1.71
CA ASP A 52 19.04 -15.41 2.64
C ASP A 52 18.58 -15.34 4.12
N PRO A 53 18.73 -16.47 4.87
CA PRO A 53 18.42 -16.51 6.30
C PRO A 53 19.24 -15.52 7.15
N PHE A 54 20.42 -15.09 6.70
CA PHE A 54 21.23 -14.12 7.42
C PHE A 54 20.60 -12.73 7.49
N TYR A 55 19.82 -12.33 6.49
CA TYR A 55 19.10 -11.05 6.51
C TYR A 55 17.91 -11.05 7.47
N LYS A 56 17.35 -12.21 7.81
CA LYS A 56 16.27 -12.35 8.81
C LYS A 56 16.63 -11.76 10.19
N LYS A 57 17.92 -11.67 10.52
CA LYS A 57 18.40 -11.23 11.85
C LYS A 57 18.68 -9.72 11.96
N LYS A 58 18.80 -8.99 10.88
CA LYS A 58 19.27 -7.58 10.92
C LYS A 58 18.19 -6.51 10.91
N GLY A 59 16.90 -6.84 10.74
CA GLY A 59 15.76 -5.92 10.95
C GLY A 59 15.66 -4.67 10.08
N ALA A 60 16.70 -4.31 9.34
CA ALA A 60 16.74 -3.11 8.53
C ALA A 60 17.09 -3.44 7.08
N LEU A 61 16.46 -2.73 6.12
CA LEU A 61 16.75 -2.75 4.67
C LEU A 61 17.22 -4.12 4.17
N VAL A 62 16.27 -5.04 3.94
CA VAL A 62 16.58 -6.34 3.34
C VAL A 62 16.68 -6.14 1.83
N PRO A 63 17.88 -6.24 1.23
CA PRO A 63 18.08 -5.91 -0.19
C PRO A 63 17.38 -6.87 -1.15
N ASP A 64 17.21 -8.14 -0.76
CA ASP A 64 16.75 -9.22 -1.62
C ASP A 64 15.49 -9.91 -1.12
N VAL A 65 14.42 -9.14 -0.93
CA VAL A 65 13.08 -9.70 -0.78
C VAL A 65 12.51 -9.97 -2.16
N LYS A 66 12.37 -11.23 -2.53
CA LYS A 66 11.56 -11.66 -3.69
C LYS A 66 10.08 -11.53 -3.35
N VAL A 67 9.30 -11.13 -4.33
CA VAL A 67 7.87 -10.90 -4.16
C VAL A 67 7.10 -11.86 -5.04
N MET A 68 6.30 -12.72 -4.41
CA MET A 68 5.38 -13.60 -5.12
C MET A 68 4.38 -12.78 -5.95
N GLY A 69 4.11 -13.25 -7.16
CA GLY A 69 3.32 -12.52 -8.13
C GLY A 69 4.09 -11.45 -8.91
N LEU A 70 5.42 -11.33 -8.72
CA LEU A 70 6.30 -10.40 -9.43
C LEU A 70 7.64 -11.03 -9.84
N ASP A 71 8.36 -11.57 -8.87
CA ASP A 71 9.68 -12.14 -9.06
C ASP A 71 9.60 -13.69 -9.13
N MET A 72 8.50 -14.24 -8.68
CA MET A 72 8.14 -15.66 -8.67
C MET A 72 6.63 -15.83 -8.67
N ASP A 73 6.12 -17.03 -8.91
CA ASP A 73 4.68 -17.32 -8.95
C ASP A 73 3.95 -16.82 -7.71
N GLY A 74 2.79 -16.19 -7.94
CA GLY A 74 1.92 -15.58 -6.94
C GLY A 74 0.73 -16.46 -6.56
N PHE A 75 -0.32 -15.80 -6.12
CA PHE A 75 -1.43 -16.45 -5.41
C PHE A 75 -2.67 -16.75 -6.28
N LEU A 76 -2.64 -16.49 -7.57
CA LEU A 76 -3.78 -16.78 -8.44
C LEU A 76 -3.79 -18.27 -8.82
N CYS A 77 -4.05 -19.14 -7.86
CA CYS A 77 -4.05 -20.60 -8.00
C CYS A 77 -4.90 -21.25 -6.90
N ASP A 78 -5.33 -22.51 -7.11
CA ASP A 78 -6.15 -23.25 -6.14
C ASP A 78 -5.35 -23.67 -4.89
N PHE A 79 -4.08 -24.04 -5.07
CA PHE A 79 -3.20 -24.48 -4.00
C PHE A 79 -1.80 -23.91 -4.17
N ILE A 80 -1.20 -23.57 -3.05
CA ILE A 80 0.17 -23.10 -2.98
C ILE A 80 0.91 -23.70 -1.79
N SER A 81 2.18 -24.05 -1.98
CA SER A 81 3.08 -24.44 -0.90
C SER A 81 3.94 -23.25 -0.50
N MET A 82 3.94 -22.94 0.80
CA MET A 82 4.63 -21.76 1.32
C MET A 82 5.46 -22.07 2.57
N PRO A 83 6.54 -21.30 2.82
CA PRO A 83 7.22 -21.32 4.10
C PRO A 83 6.26 -20.90 5.23
N PRO A 84 6.28 -21.56 6.39
CA PRO A 84 5.37 -21.22 7.50
C PRO A 84 5.45 -19.76 7.96
N GLU A 85 6.62 -19.15 7.86
CA GLU A 85 6.83 -17.74 8.21
C GLU A 85 6.11 -16.74 7.28
N ASN A 86 5.59 -17.19 6.15
CA ASN A 86 4.79 -16.42 5.22
C ASN A 86 3.29 -16.61 5.39
N VAL A 87 2.87 -17.46 6.34
CA VAL A 87 1.47 -17.84 6.57
C VAL A 87 1.03 -17.31 7.93
N TYR A 88 0.07 -16.39 7.93
CA TYR A 88 -0.38 -15.69 9.13
C TYR A 88 -1.82 -16.07 9.46
N PRO A 89 -2.09 -16.74 10.61
CA PRO A 89 -3.44 -17.04 11.06
C PRO A 89 -4.29 -15.78 11.21
N LEU A 90 -5.54 -15.86 10.75
CA LEU A 90 -6.51 -14.78 10.87
C LEU A 90 -7.42 -14.99 12.09
N PRO A 91 -7.55 -14.00 12.99
CA PRO A 91 -8.57 -14.00 14.02
C PRO A 91 -9.99 -14.16 13.45
N GLU A 92 -10.87 -14.87 14.16
CA GLU A 92 -12.26 -15.13 13.72
C GLU A 92 -13.06 -13.86 13.41
N GLY A 93 -12.77 -12.75 14.11
CA GLY A 93 -13.48 -11.47 13.95
C GLY A 93 -13.15 -10.68 12.68
N ILE A 94 -12.10 -11.07 11.93
CA ILE A 94 -11.72 -10.38 10.70
C ILE A 94 -12.39 -11.06 9.51
N LYS A 95 -13.10 -10.27 8.68
CA LYS A 95 -13.68 -10.76 7.43
C LYS A 95 -12.61 -10.89 6.34
N ASP A 96 -12.82 -11.79 5.38
CA ASP A 96 -11.88 -11.97 4.26
C ASP A 96 -11.74 -10.70 3.43
N ASN A 97 -12.84 -9.98 3.21
CA ASN A 97 -12.85 -8.70 2.51
C ASN A 97 -12.03 -7.61 3.21
N ASP A 98 -11.83 -7.70 4.52
CA ASP A 98 -10.96 -6.78 5.26
C ASP A 98 -9.51 -7.30 5.27
N ALA A 99 -9.34 -8.60 5.51
CA ALA A 99 -8.02 -9.23 5.58
C ALA A 99 -7.22 -9.16 4.28
N ILE A 100 -7.88 -9.07 3.12
CA ILE A 100 -7.21 -8.98 1.81
C ILE A 100 -6.39 -7.67 1.67
N PHE A 101 -6.56 -6.70 2.55
CA PHE A 101 -5.78 -5.45 2.59
C PHE A 101 -4.55 -5.51 3.50
N THR A 102 -4.29 -6.64 4.16
CA THR A 102 -3.15 -6.79 5.08
C THR A 102 -1.82 -6.35 4.45
N GLU A 103 -1.58 -6.63 3.17
CA GLU A 103 -0.35 -6.24 2.47
C GLU A 103 -0.22 -4.70 2.34
N GLN A 104 -1.32 -4.01 2.00
CA GLN A 104 -1.33 -2.56 1.89
C GLN A 104 -1.19 -1.89 3.27
N ILE A 105 -1.86 -2.44 4.28
CA ILE A 105 -1.74 -1.95 5.67
C ILE A 105 -0.31 -2.13 6.17
N ALA A 106 0.30 -3.28 5.94
CA ALA A 106 1.70 -3.55 6.30
C ALA A 106 2.67 -2.55 5.63
N LEU A 107 2.44 -2.22 4.36
CA LEU A 107 3.22 -1.21 3.65
C LEU A 107 3.03 0.18 4.27
N ALA A 108 1.79 0.58 4.59
CA ALA A 108 1.50 1.87 5.21
C ALA A 108 2.13 1.99 6.60
N VAL A 109 2.03 0.94 7.44
CA VAL A 109 2.68 0.87 8.76
C VAL A 109 4.18 1.09 8.62
N LYS A 110 4.84 0.35 7.73
CA LYS A 110 6.27 0.46 7.50
C LYS A 110 6.67 1.83 6.96
N SER A 111 5.82 2.43 6.14
CA SER A 111 6.06 3.75 5.57
C SER A 111 6.02 4.86 6.61
N LEU A 112 5.05 4.82 7.52
CA LEU A 112 4.98 5.76 8.63
C LEU A 112 6.10 5.50 9.66
N GLY A 113 6.43 4.24 9.92
CA GLY A 113 7.56 3.88 10.79
C GLY A 113 8.94 4.29 10.25
N ALA A 114 9.04 4.64 8.97
CA ALA A 114 10.27 5.21 8.38
C ALA A 114 10.38 6.74 8.56
N LEU A 115 9.33 7.37 9.11
CA LEU A 115 9.28 8.78 9.45
C LEU A 115 9.48 8.93 10.95
N GLU A 116 10.34 9.84 11.36
CA GLU A 116 10.55 10.17 12.79
C GLU A 116 9.50 11.22 13.22
N THR A 117 8.23 10.76 13.32
CA THR A 117 7.08 11.65 13.58
C THR A 117 6.84 11.89 15.06
N GLU A 118 6.32 13.08 15.38
CA GLU A 118 5.79 13.44 16.67
C GLU A 118 4.27 13.70 16.59
N ARG A 119 3.58 13.63 17.72
CA ARG A 119 2.14 13.89 17.79
C ARG A 119 1.83 15.31 17.34
N GLY A 120 0.86 15.44 16.43
CA GLY A 120 0.44 16.71 15.88
C GLY A 120 1.16 17.12 14.60
N ASP A 121 2.18 16.36 14.15
CA ASP A 121 2.84 16.62 12.88
C ASP A 121 1.89 16.45 11.70
N TYR A 122 2.07 17.29 10.70
CA TYR A 122 1.30 17.25 9.46
C TYR A 122 1.97 16.34 8.44
N VAL A 123 1.19 15.42 7.90
CA VAL A 123 1.63 14.47 6.86
C VAL A 123 0.85 14.74 5.57
N ALA A 124 1.49 15.33 4.57
CA ALA A 124 0.91 15.47 3.24
C ALA A 124 0.98 14.12 2.51
N ILE A 125 -0.16 13.64 2.03
CA ILE A 125 -0.28 12.35 1.33
C ILE A 125 -0.69 12.62 -0.11
N LEU A 126 0.20 12.36 -1.06
CA LEU A 126 -0.04 12.54 -2.49
C LEU A 126 -0.68 11.31 -3.08
N GLY A 127 -2.00 11.35 -3.22
CA GLY A 127 -2.87 10.32 -3.76
C GLY A 127 -3.88 9.79 -2.74
N ALA A 128 -5.18 9.86 -3.07
CA ALA A 128 -6.30 9.33 -2.29
C ALA A 128 -6.71 7.92 -2.77
N ASN A 129 -5.75 7.10 -3.18
CA ASN A 129 -6.00 5.69 -3.45
C ASN A 129 -6.06 4.88 -2.13
N THR A 130 -6.38 3.60 -2.22
CA THR A 130 -6.51 2.70 -1.06
C THR A 130 -5.31 2.81 -0.10
N LEU A 131 -4.06 2.82 -0.60
CA LEU A 131 -2.88 2.92 0.24
C LEU A 131 -2.77 4.30 0.92
N GLY A 132 -3.08 5.37 0.18
CA GLY A 132 -3.06 6.74 0.72
C GLY A 132 -4.11 6.94 1.82
N ILE A 133 -5.33 6.41 1.64
CA ILE A 133 -6.39 6.48 2.65
C ILE A 133 -6.02 5.65 3.88
N ILE A 134 -5.51 4.42 3.72
CA ILE A 134 -5.00 3.60 4.83
C ILE A 134 -3.88 4.34 5.59
N ALA A 135 -2.94 4.96 4.89
CA ALA A 135 -1.89 5.75 5.53
C ALA A 135 -2.45 6.95 6.30
N ALA A 136 -3.49 7.60 5.79
CA ALA A 136 -4.15 8.70 6.48
C ALA A 136 -4.90 8.24 7.75
N GLU A 137 -5.60 7.11 7.72
CA GLU A 137 -6.21 6.51 8.91
C GLU A 137 -5.17 6.16 9.97
N LEU A 138 -4.02 5.61 9.56
CA LEU A 138 -2.91 5.34 10.47
C LEU A 138 -2.31 6.63 11.03
N CYS A 139 -2.20 7.71 10.24
CA CYS A 139 -1.80 9.02 10.76
C CYS A 139 -2.72 9.46 11.90
N ILE A 140 -4.04 9.37 11.72
CA ILE A 140 -5.02 9.70 12.77
C ILE A 140 -4.82 8.82 14.00
N TYR A 141 -4.64 7.52 13.81
CA TYR A 141 -4.40 6.57 14.90
C TYR A 141 -3.12 6.90 15.69
N TYR A 142 -2.05 7.32 15.01
CA TYR A 142 -0.79 7.76 15.63
C TYR A 142 -0.82 9.22 16.10
N GLN A 143 -1.99 9.88 16.05
CA GLN A 143 -2.18 11.27 16.45
C GLN A 143 -1.38 12.28 15.61
N LEU A 144 -1.19 11.95 14.33
CA LEU A 144 -0.68 12.85 13.29
C LEU A 144 -1.87 13.49 12.57
N VAL A 145 -1.60 14.54 11.79
CA VAL A 145 -2.61 15.26 11.02
C VAL A 145 -2.42 15.01 9.53
N PRO A 146 -3.17 14.08 8.91
CA PRO A 146 -3.07 13.81 7.48
C PRO A 146 -3.72 14.92 6.65
N ILE A 147 -3.09 15.27 5.53
CA ILE A 147 -3.61 16.15 4.48
C ILE A 147 -3.56 15.36 3.18
N VAL A 148 -4.70 14.87 2.71
CA VAL A 148 -4.78 14.03 1.51
C VAL A 148 -5.02 14.89 0.27
N ILE A 149 -4.22 14.66 -0.78
CA ILE A 149 -4.22 15.48 -1.99
C ILE A 149 -4.43 14.58 -3.20
N ASP A 150 -5.50 14.81 -3.96
CA ASP A 150 -5.80 14.08 -5.21
C ASP A 150 -6.60 14.96 -6.18
N VAL A 151 -6.48 14.72 -7.49
CA VAL A 151 -7.27 15.41 -8.51
C VAL A 151 -8.68 14.82 -8.65
N ASP A 152 -8.90 13.61 -8.16
CA ASP A 152 -10.15 12.86 -8.27
C ASP A 152 -11.05 13.13 -7.05
N GLU A 153 -12.16 13.84 -7.28
CA GLU A 153 -13.15 14.16 -6.23
C GLU A 153 -13.80 12.92 -5.61
N THR A 154 -13.99 11.85 -6.39
CA THR A 154 -14.59 10.62 -5.87
C THR A 154 -13.68 9.97 -4.83
N LYS A 155 -12.37 9.98 -5.09
CA LYS A 155 -11.38 9.47 -4.15
C LYS A 155 -11.24 10.35 -2.91
N LEU A 156 -11.30 11.68 -3.08
CA LEU A 156 -11.31 12.61 -1.94
C LEU A 156 -12.56 12.43 -1.08
N SER A 157 -13.74 12.27 -1.71
CA SER A 157 -14.98 11.98 -0.98
C SER A 157 -14.90 10.63 -0.23
N LEU A 158 -14.24 9.62 -0.81
CA LEU A 158 -13.99 8.36 -0.10
C LEU A 158 -13.07 8.61 1.12
N ALA A 159 -12.00 9.39 0.96
CA ALA A 159 -11.13 9.75 2.07
C ALA A 159 -11.90 10.48 3.20
N GLU A 160 -12.79 11.41 2.85
CA GLU A 160 -13.67 12.09 3.82
C GLU A 160 -14.60 11.12 4.56
N ASN A 161 -15.16 10.13 3.86
CA ASN A 161 -15.97 9.07 4.46
C ASN A 161 -15.18 8.17 5.43
N HIS A 162 -13.86 8.10 5.24
CA HIS A 162 -12.91 7.44 6.14
C HIS A 162 -12.42 8.34 7.30
N GLY A 163 -13.05 9.51 7.48
CA GLY A 163 -12.76 10.43 8.58
C GLY A 163 -11.55 11.34 8.37
N ILE A 164 -11.01 11.42 7.16
CA ILE A 164 -9.93 12.35 6.83
C ILE A 164 -10.54 13.75 6.66
N TYR A 165 -10.17 14.66 7.54
CA TYR A 165 -10.74 16.01 7.57
C TYR A 165 -10.14 16.95 6.53
N TYR A 166 -8.83 16.82 6.26
CA TYR A 166 -8.15 17.71 5.31
C TYR A 166 -7.93 17.01 3.98
N THR A 167 -8.71 17.42 2.98
CA THR A 167 -8.58 16.99 1.59
C THR A 167 -8.33 18.21 0.70
N ILE A 168 -7.49 18.05 -0.33
CA ILE A 168 -7.18 19.14 -1.28
C ILE A 168 -7.25 18.60 -2.71
N ASN A 169 -8.05 19.26 -3.55
CA ASN A 169 -8.04 19.04 -4.99
C ASN A 169 -7.23 20.13 -5.69
N PRO A 170 -6.07 19.79 -6.31
CA PRO A 170 -5.23 20.74 -7.03
C PRO A 170 -5.90 21.46 -8.19
N SER A 171 -6.99 20.88 -8.74
CA SER A 171 -7.76 21.53 -9.82
C SER A 171 -8.66 22.65 -9.31
N LYS A 172 -8.89 22.72 -7.99
CA LYS A 172 -9.81 23.69 -7.36
C LYS A 172 -9.11 24.68 -6.43
N ALA A 173 -7.90 24.35 -5.95
CA ALA A 173 -7.18 25.18 -4.99
C ALA A 173 -5.66 25.11 -5.22
N ASP A 174 -4.97 26.18 -4.84
CA ASP A 174 -3.51 26.17 -4.72
C ASP A 174 -3.12 25.29 -3.53
N VAL A 175 -2.47 24.16 -3.82
CA VAL A 175 -2.12 23.15 -2.81
C VAL A 175 -1.21 23.73 -1.73
N ARG A 176 -0.18 24.49 -2.14
CA ARG A 176 0.78 25.07 -1.20
C ARG A 176 0.10 26.06 -0.26
N GLN A 177 -0.71 26.98 -0.82
CA GLN A 177 -1.43 27.97 -0.04
C GLN A 177 -2.40 27.31 0.95
N ARG A 178 -3.08 26.26 0.49
CA ARG A 178 -4.03 25.54 1.33
C ARG A 178 -3.34 24.80 2.49
N ILE A 179 -2.18 24.21 2.26
CA ILE A 179 -1.39 23.59 3.34
C ILE A 179 -0.93 24.64 4.34
N ILE A 180 -0.46 25.82 3.89
CA ILE A 180 -0.07 26.91 4.78
C ILE A 180 -1.25 27.33 5.67
N GLU A 181 -2.45 27.41 5.14
CA GLU A 181 -3.65 27.74 5.93
C GLU A 181 -3.96 26.65 6.97
N ILE A 182 -3.89 25.37 6.59
CA ILE A 182 -4.17 24.23 7.48
C ILE A 182 -3.14 24.16 8.61
N THR A 183 -1.86 24.39 8.30
CA THR A 183 -0.74 24.25 9.25
C THR A 183 -0.44 25.51 10.06
N GLY A 184 -1.23 26.57 9.87
CA GLY A 184 -1.03 27.83 10.58
C GLY A 184 0.23 28.61 10.17
N GLY A 185 0.58 28.57 8.88
CA GLY A 185 1.69 29.33 8.31
C GLY A 185 2.93 28.52 7.95
N LYS A 186 2.88 27.20 8.13
CA LYS A 186 3.98 26.28 7.82
C LYS A 186 3.66 25.45 6.55
N LEU A 187 4.50 24.50 6.26
CA LEU A 187 4.26 23.39 5.32
C LEU A 187 4.22 22.08 6.10
N ALA A 188 3.93 20.96 5.44
CA ALA A 188 3.91 19.66 6.10
C ALA A 188 5.33 19.21 6.51
N GLU A 189 5.48 18.66 7.69
CA GLU A 189 6.73 18.09 8.19
C GLU A 189 7.12 16.86 7.36
N PHE A 190 6.12 16.10 6.94
CA PHE A 190 6.28 14.85 6.20
C PHE A 190 5.45 14.82 4.94
N THR A 191 5.97 14.17 3.91
CA THR A 191 5.22 13.90 2.67
C THR A 191 5.32 12.41 2.33
N LEU A 192 4.17 11.74 2.17
CA LEU A 192 4.09 10.41 1.60
C LEU A 192 3.72 10.52 0.13
N TYR A 193 4.50 9.90 -0.73
CA TYR A 193 4.27 9.87 -2.16
C TYR A 193 4.24 8.45 -2.70
N GLU A 194 3.10 8.05 -3.24
CA GLU A 194 2.97 6.81 -4.00
C GLU A 194 3.08 7.09 -5.50
N PRO A 195 4.12 6.58 -6.18
CA PRO A 195 4.34 6.84 -7.61
C PRO A 195 3.23 6.37 -8.55
N ARG A 196 2.31 5.55 -8.06
CA ARG A 196 1.12 5.09 -8.80
C ARG A 196 -0.08 6.02 -8.68
N SER A 197 0.01 7.02 -7.82
CA SER A 197 -1.02 8.05 -7.74
C SER A 197 -1.02 8.91 -9.00
N ASN A 198 -2.14 9.55 -9.31
CA ASN A 198 -2.23 10.52 -10.41
C ASN A 198 -1.50 11.84 -10.09
N MET A 199 -0.92 11.93 -8.89
CA MET A 199 -0.21 13.11 -8.43
C MET A 199 1.22 13.14 -8.95
N LEU A 200 1.68 14.33 -9.32
CA LEU A 200 3.03 14.53 -9.82
C LEU A 200 4.02 14.80 -8.67
N PRO A 201 5.25 14.26 -8.76
CA PRO A 201 6.26 14.47 -7.71
C PRO A 201 6.74 15.92 -7.59
N ASN A 202 6.48 16.79 -8.57
CA ASN A 202 6.83 18.20 -8.53
C ASN A 202 6.07 18.99 -7.43
N TYR A 203 4.97 18.47 -6.88
CA TYR A 203 4.34 19.05 -5.70
C TYR A 203 5.20 18.92 -4.43
N ILE A 204 6.00 17.85 -4.32
CA ILE A 204 6.74 17.50 -3.11
C ILE A 204 7.53 18.66 -2.52
N PRO A 205 8.42 19.35 -3.27
CA PRO A 205 9.20 20.45 -2.70
C PRO A 205 8.33 21.65 -2.29
N SER A 206 7.19 21.87 -2.95
CA SER A 206 6.34 23.01 -2.67
C SER A 206 5.48 22.86 -1.41
N ILE A 207 5.25 21.61 -0.96
CA ILE A 207 4.36 21.26 0.15
C ILE A 207 5.07 20.76 1.41
N THR A 208 6.32 20.31 1.27
CA THR A 208 7.16 19.84 2.39
C THR A 208 7.96 21.01 2.96
N GLN A 209 8.01 21.15 4.28
CA GLN A 209 8.80 22.18 4.92
C GLN A 209 10.31 21.95 4.72
N GLU A 210 11.12 22.99 5.01
CA GLU A 210 12.57 22.87 5.05
C GLU A 210 13.01 21.86 6.13
N GLY A 211 13.95 20.97 5.80
CA GLY A 211 14.39 19.89 6.67
C GLY A 211 13.38 18.72 6.78
N GLY A 212 12.22 18.81 6.13
CA GLY A 212 11.18 17.79 6.17
C GLY A 212 11.58 16.48 5.50
N THR A 213 10.82 15.41 5.78
CA THR A 213 11.09 14.07 5.25
C THR A 213 10.03 13.66 4.23
N VAL A 214 10.50 13.15 3.10
CA VAL A 214 9.70 12.61 2.01
C VAL A 214 9.87 11.10 1.95
N ALA A 215 8.79 10.33 2.11
CA ALA A 215 8.81 8.91 1.88
C ALA A 215 8.16 8.57 0.52
N VAL A 216 8.94 7.98 -0.37
CA VAL A 216 8.45 7.39 -1.63
C VAL A 216 8.10 5.95 -1.36
N ILE A 217 6.82 5.57 -1.54
CA ILE A 217 6.29 4.29 -1.06
C ILE A 217 5.76 3.39 -2.18
N GLY A 218 5.93 2.08 -2.01
CA GLY A 218 5.41 1.06 -2.91
C GLY A 218 6.28 0.78 -4.13
N TYR A 219 5.68 0.05 -5.09
CA TYR A 219 6.36 -0.34 -6.33
C TYR A 219 5.93 0.54 -7.49
N ASN A 220 6.91 1.00 -8.26
CA ASN A 220 6.65 1.73 -9.48
C ASN A 220 6.86 0.82 -10.71
N TYR A 221 5.78 0.31 -11.28
CA TYR A 221 5.81 -0.50 -12.50
C TYR A 221 5.31 0.24 -13.74
N PHE A 222 4.68 1.40 -13.56
CA PHE A 222 4.08 2.17 -14.65
C PHE A 222 4.92 3.36 -15.10
N LEU A 223 5.76 3.88 -14.22
CA LEU A 223 6.56 5.07 -14.48
C LEU A 223 8.03 4.67 -14.60
N SER A 224 8.57 4.76 -15.81
CA SER A 224 10.00 4.48 -16.06
C SER A 224 10.94 5.52 -15.44
N ASN A 225 10.45 6.77 -15.28
CA ASN A 225 11.25 7.87 -14.74
C ASN A 225 10.42 8.71 -13.76
N LEU A 226 10.69 8.58 -12.46
CA LEU A 226 10.27 9.55 -11.47
C LEU A 226 11.29 10.68 -11.43
N GLN A 227 10.84 11.91 -11.75
CA GLN A 227 11.71 13.08 -11.69
C GLN A 227 11.39 13.88 -10.43
N LEU A 228 12.29 13.83 -9.46
CA LEU A 228 12.36 14.78 -8.37
C LEU A 228 13.50 15.74 -8.64
N ASN A 229 13.24 17.04 -8.60
CA ASN A 229 14.29 18.04 -8.79
C ASN A 229 15.25 18.00 -7.60
N LEU A 230 16.46 17.53 -7.83
CA LEU A 230 17.48 17.46 -6.78
C LEU A 230 17.94 18.85 -6.30
N GLY A 231 17.79 19.89 -7.13
CA GLY A 231 18.04 21.27 -6.72
C GLY A 231 17.11 21.70 -5.60
N ASP A 232 15.82 21.41 -5.74
CA ASP A 232 14.82 21.73 -4.71
C ASP A 232 15.03 20.90 -3.43
N VAL A 233 15.46 19.63 -3.58
CA VAL A 233 15.81 18.77 -2.44
C VAL A 233 16.97 19.35 -1.65
N LEU A 234 18.01 19.82 -2.37
CA LEU A 234 19.19 20.43 -1.74
C LEU A 234 18.83 21.77 -1.08
N GLU A 235 18.12 22.64 -1.79
CA GLU A 235 17.74 23.97 -1.31
C GLU A 235 16.93 23.90 -0.02
N LYS A 236 15.98 22.95 0.05
CA LYS A 236 15.11 22.73 1.22
C LYS A 236 15.67 21.74 2.24
N GLN A 237 16.85 21.20 2.01
CA GLN A 237 17.48 20.19 2.88
C GLN A 237 16.56 19.00 3.17
N LEU A 238 15.79 18.54 2.18
CA LEU A 238 14.83 17.46 2.36
C LEU A 238 15.53 16.11 2.58
N ASN A 239 15.01 15.35 3.53
CA ASN A 239 15.35 13.94 3.69
C ASN A 239 14.45 13.11 2.77
N VAL A 240 15.03 12.28 1.90
CA VAL A 240 14.26 11.41 1.01
C VAL A 240 14.54 9.95 1.36
N THR A 241 13.50 9.24 1.75
CA THR A 241 13.55 7.81 2.04
C THR A 241 12.63 7.02 1.10
N ALA A 242 12.86 5.73 0.97
CA ALA A 242 12.05 4.86 0.12
C ALA A 242 11.61 3.59 0.87
N VAL A 243 10.34 3.26 0.78
CA VAL A 243 9.76 2.05 1.38
C VAL A 243 9.09 1.22 0.29
N LYS A 244 9.76 0.14 -0.10
CA LYS A 244 9.33 -0.70 -1.22
C LYS A 244 8.16 -1.62 -0.88
N ASN A 245 8.12 -2.18 0.34
CA ASN A 245 7.17 -3.21 0.74
C ASN A 245 6.92 -3.22 2.25
N GLY A 246 5.88 -3.96 2.67
CA GLY A 246 5.47 -4.11 4.07
C GLY A 246 6.09 -5.32 4.79
N TYR A 247 7.23 -5.86 4.33
CA TYR A 247 7.89 -6.98 4.99
C TYR A 247 8.14 -6.71 6.47
N GLY A 248 7.74 -7.66 7.32
CA GLY A 248 7.86 -7.58 8.78
C GLY A 248 6.62 -7.03 9.50
N GLU A 249 5.66 -6.40 8.79
CA GLU A 249 4.53 -5.70 9.41
C GLU A 249 3.18 -6.43 9.31
N PHE A 250 3.15 -7.70 8.85
CA PHE A 250 1.89 -8.43 8.69
C PHE A 250 1.15 -8.64 10.02
N ASN A 251 1.87 -8.97 11.10
CA ASN A 251 1.25 -9.10 12.42
C ASN A 251 0.67 -7.77 12.91
N THR A 252 1.38 -6.66 12.70
CA THR A 252 0.90 -5.31 13.02
C THR A 252 -0.37 -5.00 12.23
N ALA A 253 -0.38 -5.29 10.92
CA ALA A 253 -1.53 -5.06 10.04
C ALA A 253 -2.76 -5.87 10.47
N ILE A 254 -2.59 -7.16 10.78
CA ILE A 254 -3.66 -8.03 11.29
C ILE A 254 -4.22 -7.49 12.62
N ASN A 255 -3.34 -7.06 13.52
CA ASN A 255 -3.76 -6.48 14.80
C ASN A 255 -4.56 -5.19 14.63
N LEU A 256 -4.17 -4.32 13.70
CA LEU A 256 -4.91 -3.09 13.36
C LEU A 256 -6.30 -3.39 12.81
N LEU A 257 -6.43 -4.40 11.93
CA LEU A 257 -7.73 -4.88 11.44
C LEU A 257 -8.59 -5.49 12.55
N ALA A 258 -7.99 -6.34 13.40
CA ALA A 258 -8.70 -6.96 14.52
C ALA A 258 -9.28 -5.93 15.50
N ASN A 259 -8.57 -4.84 15.71
CA ASN A 259 -8.99 -3.72 16.57
C ASN A 259 -9.82 -2.67 15.84
N LYS A 260 -10.17 -2.89 14.57
CA LYS A 260 -10.97 -1.98 13.72
C LYS A 260 -10.38 -0.56 13.64
N VAL A 261 -9.06 -0.47 13.64
CA VAL A 261 -8.34 0.80 13.45
C VAL A 261 -8.43 1.24 11.99
N ILE A 262 -8.38 0.29 11.08
CA ILE A 262 -8.50 0.52 9.63
C ILE A 262 -9.90 0.14 9.19
N ASN A 263 -10.58 1.08 8.51
CA ASN A 263 -11.80 0.84 7.78
C ASN A 263 -11.46 0.44 6.33
N THR A 264 -12.05 -0.61 5.81
CA THR A 264 -11.82 -1.10 4.44
C THR A 264 -13.02 -0.92 3.52
N GLU A 265 -14.07 -0.27 4.00
CA GLU A 265 -15.30 -0.04 3.25
C GLU A 265 -15.03 0.82 2.00
N GLY A 266 -15.56 0.40 0.87
CA GLY A 266 -15.38 1.11 -0.41
C GLY A 266 -14.04 0.84 -1.11
N PHE A 267 -13.15 0.01 -0.58
CA PHE A 267 -11.87 -0.30 -1.24
C PHE A 267 -11.95 -1.47 -2.23
N ILE A 268 -13.01 -2.28 -2.17
CA ILE A 268 -13.26 -3.35 -3.15
C ILE A 268 -14.23 -2.84 -4.20
N ASP A 269 -13.79 -2.82 -5.46
CA ASP A 269 -14.64 -2.43 -6.58
C ASP A 269 -15.56 -3.55 -7.02
N SER A 270 -15.01 -4.77 -7.10
CA SER A 270 -15.78 -5.94 -7.52
C SER A 270 -15.21 -7.24 -6.99
N VAL A 271 -16.08 -8.25 -6.92
CA VAL A 271 -15.72 -9.64 -6.66
C VAL A 271 -16.07 -10.43 -7.91
N ILE A 272 -15.09 -11.11 -8.49
CA ILE A 272 -15.25 -11.91 -9.72
C ILE A 272 -14.91 -13.36 -9.44
N LYS A 273 -15.43 -14.28 -10.25
CA LYS A 273 -15.05 -15.69 -10.19
C LYS A 273 -13.74 -15.93 -10.92
N PHE A 274 -13.02 -16.98 -10.52
CA PHE A 274 -11.77 -17.37 -11.17
C PHE A 274 -11.94 -17.56 -12.69
N ASP A 275 -13.01 -18.24 -13.13
CA ASP A 275 -13.31 -18.51 -14.54
C ASP A 275 -13.62 -17.25 -15.37
N ASP A 276 -13.90 -16.13 -14.73
CA ASP A 276 -14.23 -14.88 -15.39
C ASP A 276 -13.00 -13.98 -15.64
N ILE A 277 -11.82 -14.35 -15.14
CA ILE A 277 -10.61 -13.53 -15.18
C ILE A 277 -10.24 -13.11 -16.59
N ASP A 278 -10.26 -14.03 -17.56
CA ASP A 278 -9.88 -13.77 -18.95
C ASP A 278 -10.78 -12.71 -19.61
N ARG A 279 -12.04 -12.62 -19.16
CA ARG A 279 -12.99 -11.61 -19.62
C ARG A 279 -12.83 -10.28 -18.88
N GLU A 280 -12.59 -10.32 -17.58
CA GLU A 280 -12.59 -9.12 -16.74
C GLU A 280 -11.24 -8.39 -16.76
N LEU A 281 -10.13 -9.11 -16.89
CA LEU A 281 -8.80 -8.51 -16.84
C LEU A 281 -8.55 -7.46 -17.95
N PRO A 282 -8.97 -7.68 -19.22
CA PRO A 282 -8.92 -6.64 -20.25
C PRO A 282 -9.72 -5.39 -19.89
N ARG A 283 -10.93 -5.57 -19.33
CA ARG A 283 -11.82 -4.45 -18.92
C ARG A 283 -11.19 -3.63 -17.79
N ILE A 284 -10.58 -4.29 -16.80
CA ILE A 284 -9.86 -3.63 -15.72
C ILE A 284 -8.65 -2.86 -16.27
N SER A 285 -7.99 -3.39 -17.31
CA SER A 285 -6.84 -2.75 -17.94
C SER A 285 -7.19 -1.45 -18.68
N GLU A 286 -8.40 -1.33 -19.23
CA GLU A 286 -8.86 -0.12 -19.94
C GLU A 286 -8.93 1.11 -19.01
N ASP A 287 -9.29 0.91 -17.73
CA ASP A 287 -9.38 2.00 -16.74
C ASP A 287 -8.69 1.65 -15.41
N LYS A 288 -7.41 1.39 -15.49
CA LYS A 288 -6.56 0.97 -14.37
C LYS A 288 -6.43 1.96 -13.20
N TYR A 289 -6.85 3.20 -13.38
CA TYR A 289 -6.84 4.23 -12.33
C TYR A 289 -8.19 4.39 -11.64
N ALA A 290 -9.27 3.91 -12.24
CA ALA A 290 -10.61 3.95 -11.67
C ALA A 290 -10.84 2.83 -10.65
N TYR A 291 -10.08 1.73 -10.75
CA TYR A 291 -10.30 0.57 -9.90
C TYR A 291 -9.48 0.59 -8.62
N GLY A 292 -10.13 0.31 -7.49
CA GLY A 292 -9.49 -0.08 -6.25
C GLY A 292 -8.99 -1.53 -6.31
N LYS A 293 -9.49 -2.40 -5.43
CA LYS A 293 -9.12 -3.81 -5.44
C LYS A 293 -10.22 -4.66 -6.09
N VAL A 294 -9.85 -5.50 -7.05
CA VAL A 294 -10.71 -6.57 -7.57
C VAL A 294 -10.37 -7.87 -6.85
N VAL A 295 -11.33 -8.44 -6.15
CA VAL A 295 -11.18 -9.72 -5.46
C VAL A 295 -11.57 -10.85 -6.41
N VAL A 296 -10.75 -11.90 -6.47
CA VAL A 296 -11.06 -13.12 -7.22
C VAL A 296 -11.47 -14.19 -6.22
N ASP A 297 -12.66 -14.71 -6.38
CA ASP A 297 -13.14 -15.88 -5.65
C ASP A 297 -12.70 -17.14 -6.39
N CYS A 298 -11.83 -17.90 -5.75
CA CYS A 298 -11.26 -19.15 -6.27
C CYS A 298 -11.99 -20.41 -5.74
N MET A 299 -13.10 -20.24 -5.01
CA MET A 299 -13.88 -21.36 -4.45
C MET A 299 -15.12 -21.67 -5.27
#